data_4717ef6365d198c9b4a22f908b0b16b5
#
_entry.id   4717ef6365d198c9b4a22f908b0b16b5
#
_cell.length_a   1.000
_cell.length_b   1.000
_cell.length_c   1.000
_cell.angle_alpha   90.00
_cell.angle_beta   90.00
_cell.angle_gamma   90.00
#
_symmetry.space_group_name_H-M   'P 1'
#
loop_
_entity.id
_entity.type
_entity.pdbx_description
1 polymer ?
#
loop_
_entity_poly.entity_id
_entity_poly.type
_entity_poly.pdbx_seq_one_letter_code
_entity_poly.pdbx_strand_id
1 'polypeptide(L)'
;MVSQGYEIRLFDKRIASFTFETNCFGESCAVGLRVEPGAERLLPLNLVGCSNDIELRRFLDSRRIPKNRAYIERILAPFGLQASDTKGIIDVTKGMSLNDSYYVVPADEAPCFAEYNLFSNSFDTALSIIAYTGRIPSSQVGSGIPSELSPSGSFPKTWRVVNGQRVLYKAAHADGLGFEPVSEYLASQVAAAMGLPHVAYDLDVWQERLCSTCVLMNDAEISFVPFAHMLDRDAKDGMNLERALAFFDELGEEAGQRFRSMLVFDAVIMNPDRHMGNYGVFRDNHTGRVLGFAPIFDNNLALLPQYDTEALTAEFLRERFAATPGAFGPTAYQQARAALGPQQQEQLERLHGFAFDDAALMRVSGQADGFAFPKQRLLALGQAVRENAAALLKV
;
A
#
# COMPACT_ATOMS: atom_id res chain seq x y z
N MET A 1 -6.47 -4.13 -36.97
CA MET A 1 -5.95 -4.56 -35.67
C MET A 1 -4.46 -4.84 -35.80
N VAL A 2 -3.66 -4.33 -34.90
CA VAL A 2 -2.23 -4.66 -34.81
C VAL A 2 -2.08 -5.53 -33.57
N SER A 3 -1.36 -6.65 -33.70
CA SER A 3 -1.14 -7.60 -32.59
C SER A 3 0.34 -7.63 -32.26
N GLN A 4 0.67 -7.52 -30.98
CA GLN A 4 2.04 -7.60 -30.47
C GLN A 4 2.11 -8.58 -29.30
N GLY A 5 3.03 -9.54 -29.37
CA GLY A 5 3.27 -10.51 -28.31
C GLY A 5 4.04 -9.90 -27.15
N TYR A 6 3.68 -10.31 -25.92
CA TYR A 6 4.32 -9.91 -24.68
C TYR A 6 4.61 -11.12 -23.80
N GLU A 7 5.58 -10.98 -22.93
CA GLU A 7 5.95 -11.96 -21.91
C GLU A 7 5.78 -11.37 -20.51
N ILE A 8 5.26 -12.19 -19.58
CA ILE A 8 5.36 -11.96 -18.14
C ILE A 8 6.59 -12.74 -17.66
N ARG A 9 7.51 -12.04 -17.04
CA ARG A 9 8.74 -12.62 -16.49
C ARG A 9 8.79 -12.46 -14.98
N LEU A 10 9.44 -13.40 -14.31
CA LEU A 10 9.84 -13.32 -12.90
C LEU A 10 11.35 -13.50 -12.85
N PHE A 11 12.08 -12.49 -12.41
CA PHE A 11 13.50 -12.35 -12.71
C PHE A 11 13.75 -12.50 -14.22
N ASP A 12 14.74 -13.24 -14.64
CA ASP A 12 15.00 -13.48 -16.07
C ASP A 12 14.22 -14.66 -16.67
N LYS A 13 13.34 -15.31 -15.87
CA LYS A 13 12.55 -16.45 -16.32
C LYS A 13 11.22 -16.01 -16.91
N ARG A 14 10.93 -16.39 -18.16
CA ARG A 14 9.59 -16.30 -18.72
C ARG A 14 8.65 -17.25 -17.98
N ILE A 15 7.51 -16.74 -17.51
CA ILE A 15 6.50 -17.52 -16.80
C ILE A 15 5.17 -17.60 -17.54
N ALA A 16 4.87 -16.60 -18.37
CA ALA A 16 3.69 -16.60 -19.22
C ALA A 16 3.89 -15.69 -20.44
N SER A 17 3.05 -15.82 -21.44
CA SER A 17 2.96 -14.94 -22.61
C SER A 17 1.51 -14.59 -22.91
N PHE A 18 1.30 -13.48 -23.61
CA PHE A 18 0.00 -12.99 -24.05
C PHE A 18 0.15 -12.03 -25.24
N THR A 19 -0.94 -11.52 -25.78
CA THR A 19 -0.93 -10.58 -26.90
C THR A 19 -1.68 -9.30 -26.53
N PHE A 20 -1.11 -8.12 -26.83
CA PHE A 20 -1.89 -6.90 -26.96
C PHE A 20 -2.46 -6.77 -28.37
N GLU A 21 -3.78 -6.69 -28.47
CA GLU A 21 -4.50 -6.36 -29.70
C GLU A 21 -4.92 -4.89 -29.65
N THR A 22 -4.42 -4.10 -30.61
CA THR A 22 -4.72 -2.68 -30.72
C THR A 22 -5.71 -2.44 -31.86
N ASN A 23 -6.84 -1.80 -31.58
CA ASN A 23 -7.86 -1.46 -32.56
C ASN A 23 -7.46 -0.23 -33.40
N CYS A 24 -8.31 0.13 -34.39
CA CYS A 24 -8.07 1.28 -35.27
C CYS A 24 -8.16 2.65 -34.55
N PHE A 25 -8.67 2.68 -33.32
CA PHE A 25 -8.74 3.87 -32.48
C PHE A 25 -7.55 3.99 -31.51
N GLY A 26 -6.60 3.06 -31.55
CA GLY A 26 -5.42 3.04 -30.67
C GLY A 26 -5.68 2.40 -29.29
N GLU A 27 -6.86 1.84 -29.05
CA GLU A 27 -7.15 1.17 -27.78
C GLU A 27 -6.57 -0.25 -27.80
N SER A 28 -5.81 -0.59 -26.77
CA SER A 28 -5.15 -1.87 -26.62
C SER A 28 -5.82 -2.75 -25.58
N CYS A 29 -6.00 -4.03 -25.88
CA CYS A 29 -6.57 -5.04 -25.01
C CYS A 29 -5.66 -6.25 -24.93
N ALA A 30 -5.37 -6.72 -23.71
CA ALA A 30 -4.58 -7.93 -23.49
C ALA A 30 -5.48 -9.17 -23.59
N VAL A 31 -5.02 -10.16 -24.35
CA VAL A 31 -5.74 -11.41 -24.63
C VAL A 31 -4.79 -12.60 -24.73
N GLY A 32 -5.33 -13.81 -24.56
CA GLY A 32 -4.66 -15.06 -24.89
C GLY A 32 -3.52 -15.41 -23.94
N LEU A 33 -3.73 -15.32 -22.63
CA LEU A 33 -2.73 -15.75 -21.63
C LEU A 33 -2.34 -17.22 -21.85
N ARG A 34 -1.04 -17.47 -21.95
CA ARG A 34 -0.44 -18.81 -22.06
C ARG A 34 0.65 -18.95 -20.99
N VAL A 35 0.48 -19.92 -20.11
CA VAL A 35 1.42 -20.18 -19.01
C VAL A 35 2.53 -21.10 -19.52
N GLU A 36 3.77 -20.83 -19.15
CA GLU A 36 4.90 -21.70 -19.45
C GLU A 36 4.81 -23.00 -18.64
N PRO A 37 5.05 -24.17 -19.24
CA PRO A 37 5.03 -25.44 -18.53
C PRO A 37 5.97 -25.44 -17.32
N GLY A 38 5.42 -25.78 -16.13
CA GLY A 38 6.15 -25.78 -14.87
C GLY A 38 6.31 -24.42 -14.20
N ALA A 39 5.66 -23.37 -14.72
CA ALA A 39 5.65 -22.05 -14.11
C ALA A 39 4.34 -21.71 -13.36
N GLU A 40 3.41 -22.65 -13.29
CA GLU A 40 2.05 -22.43 -12.72
C GLU A 40 2.11 -21.88 -11.28
N ARG A 41 3.04 -22.39 -10.47
CA ARG A 41 3.23 -21.97 -9.08
C ARG A 41 3.92 -20.61 -8.95
N LEU A 42 4.54 -20.13 -9.99
CA LEU A 42 5.25 -18.84 -10.03
C LEU A 42 4.40 -17.71 -10.60
N LEU A 43 3.20 -18.00 -11.10
CA LEU A 43 2.29 -16.96 -11.58
C LEU A 43 1.89 -15.99 -10.46
N PRO A 44 1.60 -14.71 -10.78
CA PRO A 44 0.85 -13.84 -9.87
C PRO A 44 -0.41 -14.56 -9.35
N LEU A 45 -0.71 -14.44 -8.05
CA LEU A 45 -1.75 -15.28 -7.41
C LEU A 45 -3.12 -15.12 -8.08
N ASN A 46 -3.47 -13.94 -8.56
CA ASN A 46 -4.72 -13.71 -9.29
C ASN A 46 -4.75 -14.35 -10.69
N LEU A 47 -3.63 -14.82 -11.20
CA LEU A 47 -3.55 -15.54 -12.49
C LEU A 47 -3.50 -17.07 -12.32
N VAL A 48 -3.32 -17.55 -11.09
CA VAL A 48 -3.28 -19.00 -10.82
C VAL A 48 -4.66 -19.62 -11.08
N GLY A 49 -4.71 -20.62 -11.97
CA GLY A 49 -5.97 -21.31 -12.31
C GLY A 49 -6.92 -20.51 -13.21
N CYS A 50 -6.56 -19.28 -13.61
CA CYS A 50 -7.40 -18.45 -14.47
C CYS A 50 -7.24 -18.85 -15.94
N SER A 51 -8.39 -19.03 -16.60
CA SER A 51 -8.48 -19.35 -18.04
C SER A 51 -9.03 -18.19 -18.88
N ASN A 52 -9.25 -17.02 -18.27
CA ASN A 52 -9.86 -15.88 -18.94
C ASN A 52 -8.96 -14.64 -18.95
N ASP A 53 -9.17 -13.77 -19.94
CA ASP A 53 -8.40 -12.56 -20.12
C ASP A 53 -8.76 -11.44 -19.12
N ILE A 54 -9.80 -11.60 -18.30
CA ILE A 54 -10.24 -10.60 -17.32
C ILE A 54 -9.17 -10.45 -16.23
N GLU A 55 -8.70 -11.57 -15.68
CA GLU A 55 -7.68 -11.54 -14.62
C GLU A 55 -6.31 -11.09 -15.16
N LEU A 56 -5.97 -11.43 -16.42
CA LEU A 56 -4.80 -10.87 -17.09
C LEU A 56 -4.87 -9.33 -17.14
N ARG A 57 -6.01 -8.78 -17.56
CA ARG A 57 -6.20 -7.31 -17.62
C ARG A 57 -6.15 -6.69 -16.23
N ARG A 58 -6.74 -7.31 -15.21
CA ARG A 58 -6.65 -6.86 -13.80
C ARG A 58 -5.20 -6.86 -13.31
N PHE A 59 -4.43 -7.89 -13.63
CA PHE A 59 -2.99 -7.93 -13.32
C PHE A 59 -2.26 -6.76 -13.99
N LEU A 60 -2.45 -6.53 -15.29
CA LEU A 60 -1.82 -5.43 -16.01
C LEU A 60 -2.28 -4.04 -15.50
N ASP A 61 -3.56 -3.89 -15.19
CA ASP A 61 -4.09 -2.65 -14.59
C ASP A 61 -3.54 -2.35 -13.20
N SER A 62 -3.17 -3.38 -12.44
CA SER A 62 -2.50 -3.21 -11.14
C SER A 62 -1.03 -2.76 -11.27
N ARG A 63 -0.46 -2.80 -12.49
CA ARG A 63 0.91 -2.42 -12.80
C ARG A 63 1.06 -0.97 -13.27
N ARG A 64 0.00 -0.22 -13.28
CA ARG A 64 -0.01 1.18 -13.68
C ARG A 64 -0.40 2.10 -12.55
N ILE A 65 -0.03 3.36 -12.70
CA ILE A 65 -0.43 4.43 -11.79
C ILE A 65 -1.97 4.55 -11.71
N PRO A 66 -2.56 4.64 -10.50
CA PRO A 66 -4.01 4.79 -10.34
C PRO A 66 -4.50 6.12 -10.93
N LYS A 67 -5.71 6.11 -11.53
CA LYS A 67 -6.31 7.31 -12.15
C LYS A 67 -6.54 8.46 -11.18
N ASN A 68 -6.73 8.18 -9.89
CA ASN A 68 -6.93 9.16 -8.83
C ASN A 68 -5.63 9.59 -8.11
N ARG A 69 -4.47 9.21 -8.66
CA ARG A 69 -3.16 9.59 -8.12
C ARG A 69 -2.95 11.10 -8.18
N ALA A 70 -2.49 11.70 -7.10
CA ALA A 70 -2.10 13.10 -7.10
C ALA A 70 -1.09 13.39 -8.23
N TYR A 71 -1.32 14.47 -8.95
CA TYR A 71 -0.46 14.95 -10.05
C TYR A 71 -0.29 13.98 -11.23
N ILE A 72 -1.18 13.02 -11.43
CA ILE A 72 -1.06 11.97 -12.45
C ILE A 72 -0.77 12.51 -13.85
N GLU A 73 -1.46 13.56 -14.29
CA GLU A 73 -1.24 14.18 -15.61
C GLU A 73 0.19 14.70 -15.77
N ARG A 74 0.74 15.30 -14.70
CA ARG A 74 2.13 15.83 -14.70
C ARG A 74 3.18 14.72 -14.66
N ILE A 75 2.85 13.60 -14.00
CA ILE A 75 3.72 12.40 -13.96
C ILE A 75 3.78 11.74 -15.33
N LEU A 76 2.67 11.68 -16.08
CA LEU A 76 2.58 11.00 -17.37
C LEU A 76 3.01 11.89 -18.56
N ALA A 77 2.90 13.22 -18.43
CA ALA A 77 3.19 14.17 -19.51
C ALA A 77 4.59 14.02 -20.15
N PRO A 78 5.70 13.78 -19.38
CA PRO A 78 7.02 13.60 -19.98
C PRO A 78 7.13 12.41 -20.94
N PHE A 79 6.23 11.44 -20.82
CA PHE A 79 6.18 10.23 -21.64
C PHE A 79 5.11 10.30 -22.74
N GLY A 80 4.35 11.39 -22.83
CA GLY A 80 3.23 11.52 -23.77
C GLY A 80 2.08 10.56 -23.50
N LEU A 81 1.92 10.05 -22.26
CA LEU A 81 0.97 9.01 -21.88
C LEU A 81 -0.28 9.60 -21.23
N GLN A 82 -1.37 8.84 -21.31
CA GLN A 82 -2.61 9.07 -20.57
C GLN A 82 -2.83 7.97 -19.54
N ALA A 83 -3.58 8.28 -18.46
CA ALA A 83 -3.87 7.31 -17.39
C ALA A 83 -4.68 6.08 -17.83
N SER A 84 -5.33 6.12 -19.00
CA SER A 84 -6.04 5.01 -19.62
C SER A 84 -5.16 4.12 -20.50
N ASP A 85 -3.97 4.57 -20.86
CA ASP A 85 -3.06 3.83 -21.74
C ASP A 85 -2.24 2.80 -20.96
N THR A 86 -2.88 1.66 -20.63
CA THR A 86 -2.21 0.55 -19.92
C THR A 86 -1.00 0.02 -20.68
N LYS A 87 -1.11 -0.15 -22.02
CA LYS A 87 0.01 -0.65 -22.84
C LYS A 87 1.18 0.32 -22.85
N GLY A 88 0.94 1.60 -23.12
CA GLY A 88 2.01 2.62 -23.14
C GLY A 88 2.71 2.77 -21.79
N ILE A 89 1.96 2.72 -20.67
CA ILE A 89 2.55 2.74 -19.33
C ILE A 89 3.43 1.50 -19.11
N ILE A 90 2.99 0.30 -19.50
CA ILE A 90 3.76 -0.94 -19.38
C ILE A 90 5.01 -0.89 -20.26
N ASP A 91 4.93 -0.38 -21.48
CA ASP A 91 6.09 -0.25 -22.37
C ASP A 91 7.21 0.61 -21.76
N VAL A 92 6.84 1.68 -21.04
CA VAL A 92 7.79 2.58 -20.34
C VAL A 92 8.31 1.95 -19.05
N THR A 93 7.43 1.36 -18.23
CA THR A 93 7.76 0.87 -16.89
C THR A 93 8.20 -0.58 -16.85
N LYS A 94 8.04 -1.29 -17.95
CA LYS A 94 8.10 -2.76 -18.02
C LYS A 94 7.12 -3.42 -17.02
N GLY A 95 6.07 -2.73 -16.65
CA GLY A 95 5.10 -3.18 -15.65
C GLY A 95 5.69 -3.52 -14.29
N MET A 96 6.84 -2.95 -13.93
CA MET A 96 7.52 -3.24 -12.67
C MET A 96 6.84 -2.59 -11.47
N SER A 97 6.95 -3.23 -10.32
CA SER A 97 6.44 -2.76 -9.04
C SER A 97 7.41 -3.09 -7.92
N LEU A 98 7.47 -2.27 -6.87
CA LEU A 98 8.19 -2.58 -5.64
C LEU A 98 7.48 -3.66 -4.79
N ASN A 99 6.28 -4.07 -5.17
CA ASN A 99 5.61 -5.16 -4.48
C ASN A 99 6.18 -6.54 -4.83
N ASP A 100 6.85 -6.69 -5.98
CA ASP A 100 7.31 -7.98 -6.49
C ASP A 100 8.37 -7.84 -7.59
N SER A 101 8.88 -8.98 -8.07
CA SER A 101 9.90 -9.07 -9.13
C SER A 101 9.35 -9.45 -10.50
N TYR A 102 8.04 -9.32 -10.72
CA TYR A 102 7.45 -9.50 -12.04
C TYR A 102 7.69 -8.29 -12.93
N TYR A 103 7.87 -8.55 -14.23
CA TYR A 103 7.86 -7.51 -15.25
C TYR A 103 7.29 -8.03 -16.58
N VAL A 104 6.90 -7.09 -17.43
CA VAL A 104 6.17 -7.35 -18.68
C VAL A 104 6.91 -6.67 -19.84
N VAL A 105 7.27 -7.43 -20.84
CA VAL A 105 8.07 -6.94 -21.98
C VAL A 105 7.52 -7.47 -23.30
N PRO A 106 7.72 -6.75 -24.42
CA PRO A 106 7.51 -7.29 -25.75
C PRO A 106 8.31 -8.60 -25.95
N ALA A 107 7.72 -9.55 -26.66
CA ALA A 107 8.31 -10.89 -26.83
C ALA A 107 9.59 -10.90 -27.68
N ASP A 108 9.84 -9.84 -28.43
CA ASP A 108 11.06 -9.60 -29.24
C ASP A 108 12.16 -8.86 -28.47
N GLU A 109 11.89 -8.41 -27.23
CA GLU A 109 12.90 -7.85 -26.33
C GLU A 109 13.45 -8.92 -25.39
N ALA A 110 14.70 -8.80 -24.99
CA ALA A 110 15.37 -9.67 -24.02
C ALA A 110 16.06 -8.84 -22.90
N PRO A 111 15.28 -8.06 -22.11
CA PRO A 111 15.86 -7.26 -21.06
C PRO A 111 16.34 -8.15 -19.90
N CYS A 112 17.43 -7.72 -19.25
CA CYS A 112 17.94 -8.36 -18.04
C CYS A 112 17.28 -7.73 -16.81
N PHE A 113 16.76 -8.54 -15.88
CA PHE A 113 16.14 -8.06 -14.63
C PHE A 113 17.06 -7.12 -13.84
N ALA A 114 18.36 -7.41 -13.82
CA ALA A 114 19.33 -6.59 -13.10
C ALA A 114 19.38 -5.14 -13.63
N GLU A 115 19.10 -4.90 -14.90
CA GLU A 115 19.17 -3.57 -15.52
C GLU A 115 17.95 -2.70 -15.23
N TYR A 116 16.79 -3.31 -14.94
CA TYR A 116 15.52 -2.59 -14.88
C TYR A 116 14.80 -2.68 -13.52
N ASN A 117 15.20 -3.64 -12.64
CA ASN A 117 14.47 -3.83 -11.38
C ASN A 117 14.49 -2.58 -10.47
N LEU A 118 13.43 -2.42 -9.69
CA LEU A 118 13.27 -1.29 -8.77
C LEU A 118 14.05 -1.48 -7.44
N PHE A 119 14.59 -2.68 -7.18
CA PHE A 119 15.24 -3.00 -5.92
C PHE A 119 16.72 -2.62 -5.89
N SER A 120 17.43 -2.59 -7.01
CA SER A 120 18.86 -2.28 -7.07
C SER A 120 19.21 -1.03 -7.90
N ASN A 121 18.30 -0.55 -8.73
CA ASN A 121 18.56 0.59 -9.61
C ASN A 121 18.15 1.92 -9.00
N SER A 122 18.70 3.04 -9.50
CA SER A 122 18.35 4.39 -9.09
C SER A 122 17.05 4.85 -9.74
N PHE A 123 16.27 5.67 -9.00
CA PHE A 123 15.03 6.25 -9.49
C PHE A 123 15.26 7.63 -10.15
N ASP A 124 14.35 8.02 -11.04
CA ASP A 124 14.36 9.33 -11.67
C ASP A 124 13.99 10.42 -10.65
N THR A 125 14.97 11.24 -10.27
CA THR A 125 14.78 12.29 -9.26
C THR A 125 13.83 13.40 -9.72
N ALA A 126 13.85 13.75 -11.01
CA ALA A 126 12.95 14.79 -11.54
C ALA A 126 11.51 14.32 -11.47
N LEU A 127 11.26 13.07 -11.86
CA LEU A 127 9.95 12.44 -11.76
C LEU A 127 9.47 12.31 -10.30
N SER A 128 10.38 11.99 -9.37
CA SER A 128 10.11 11.95 -7.94
C SER A 128 9.62 13.30 -7.40
N ILE A 129 10.25 14.41 -7.81
CA ILE A 129 9.83 15.77 -7.44
C ILE A 129 8.43 16.07 -7.99
N ILE A 130 8.16 15.74 -9.26
CA ILE A 130 6.84 15.92 -9.86
C ILE A 130 5.77 15.13 -9.10
N ALA A 131 6.03 13.86 -8.81
CA ALA A 131 5.08 12.96 -8.15
C ALA A 131 4.75 13.39 -6.70
N TYR A 132 5.68 14.04 -6.04
CA TYR A 132 5.54 14.46 -4.65
C TYR A 132 4.97 15.88 -4.51
N THR A 133 5.43 16.84 -5.37
CA THR A 133 5.07 18.26 -5.25
C THR A 133 4.09 18.73 -6.31
N GLY A 134 3.99 18.05 -7.45
CA GLY A 134 3.36 18.53 -8.67
C GLY A 134 4.16 19.63 -9.40
N ARG A 135 5.32 20.05 -8.90
CA ARG A 135 6.18 21.09 -9.54
C ARG A 135 7.07 20.43 -10.60
N ILE A 136 7.22 21.09 -11.75
CA ILE A 136 8.14 20.64 -12.80
C ILE A 136 9.54 21.20 -12.46
N PRO A 137 10.53 20.34 -12.15
CA PRO A 137 11.87 20.79 -11.86
C PRO A 137 12.60 21.27 -13.13
N SER A 138 13.71 21.98 -12.97
CA SER A 138 14.57 22.41 -14.09
C SER A 138 15.38 21.24 -14.69
N SER A 139 15.55 20.13 -13.95
CA SER A 139 16.20 18.92 -14.43
C SER A 139 15.27 18.12 -15.36
N GLN A 140 15.84 17.50 -16.39
CA GLN A 140 15.06 16.68 -17.30
C GLN A 140 14.72 15.31 -16.68
N VAL A 141 13.52 14.81 -16.98
CA VAL A 141 13.12 13.41 -16.69
C VAL A 141 13.87 12.48 -17.64
N GLY A 142 14.28 11.31 -17.17
CA GLY A 142 14.94 10.28 -17.98
C GLY A 142 16.34 9.87 -17.48
N SER A 143 16.75 10.35 -16.29
CA SER A 143 18.06 10.00 -15.70
C SER A 143 18.03 8.76 -14.79
N GLY A 144 16.89 8.06 -14.69
CA GLY A 144 16.72 6.85 -13.87
C GLY A 144 15.45 6.11 -14.23
N ILE A 145 15.15 5.05 -13.47
CA ILE A 145 13.92 4.26 -13.69
C ILE A 145 12.70 5.07 -13.25
N PRO A 146 11.62 5.09 -14.05
CA PRO A 146 10.40 5.84 -13.75
C PRO A 146 9.53 5.12 -12.69
N SER A 147 10.03 5.00 -11.46
CA SER A 147 9.36 4.31 -10.36
C SER A 147 7.97 4.87 -10.03
N GLU A 148 7.72 6.14 -10.36
CA GLU A 148 6.48 6.84 -10.00
C GLU A 148 5.26 6.47 -10.86
N LEU A 149 5.45 5.70 -11.93
CA LEU A 149 4.37 5.23 -12.80
C LEU A 149 3.65 3.98 -12.27
N SER A 150 4.13 3.37 -11.18
CA SER A 150 3.56 2.14 -10.62
C SER A 150 3.07 2.18 -9.17
N PRO A 151 3.34 3.20 -8.31
CA PRO A 151 2.87 3.19 -6.93
C PRO A 151 1.36 3.24 -6.81
N SER A 152 0.77 2.37 -5.99
CA SER A 152 -0.66 2.39 -5.66
C SER A 152 -1.04 3.57 -4.74
N GLY A 153 -2.33 3.91 -4.67
CA GLY A 153 -2.92 4.92 -3.78
C GLY A 153 -2.85 6.34 -4.32
N SER A 154 -3.70 7.24 -3.76
CA SER A 154 -4.00 8.58 -4.28
C SER A 154 -3.09 9.70 -3.77
N PHE A 155 -2.51 9.56 -2.58
CA PHE A 155 -1.73 10.61 -1.91
C PHE A 155 -0.45 11.00 -2.67
N PRO A 156 0.01 12.28 -2.57
CA PRO A 156 1.34 12.68 -3.02
C PRO A 156 2.41 11.84 -2.33
N LYS A 157 3.21 11.11 -3.09
CA LYS A 157 4.27 10.24 -2.56
C LYS A 157 5.33 9.95 -3.59
N THR A 158 6.48 9.53 -3.13
CA THR A 158 7.59 9.11 -3.99
C THR A 158 8.47 8.10 -3.27
N TRP A 159 9.05 7.19 -4.03
CA TRP A 159 10.12 6.34 -3.56
C TRP A 159 11.47 7.00 -3.80
N ARG A 160 12.34 6.97 -2.79
CA ARG A 160 13.70 7.49 -2.86
C ARG A 160 14.70 6.43 -2.42
N VAL A 161 15.91 6.51 -2.92
CA VAL A 161 17.04 5.72 -2.43
C VAL A 161 17.81 6.57 -1.42
N VAL A 162 17.76 6.20 -0.15
CA VAL A 162 18.43 6.89 0.95
C VAL A 162 19.34 5.89 1.65
N ASN A 163 20.65 6.15 1.67
CA ASN A 163 21.67 5.24 2.25
C ASN A 163 21.55 3.79 1.73
N GLY A 164 21.23 3.62 0.45
CA GLY A 164 21.04 2.30 -0.18
C GLY A 164 19.68 1.64 0.07
N GLN A 165 18.85 2.21 0.92
CA GLN A 165 17.51 1.69 1.21
C GLN A 165 16.45 2.39 0.35
N ARG A 166 15.38 1.68 -0.02
CA ARG A 166 14.18 2.23 -0.65
C ARG A 166 13.29 2.78 0.45
N VAL A 167 13.10 4.10 0.45
CA VAL A 167 12.31 4.82 1.45
C VAL A 167 11.16 5.51 0.75
N LEU A 168 9.94 5.21 1.19
CA LEU A 168 8.74 5.93 0.76
C LEU A 168 8.64 7.26 1.51
N TYR A 169 8.39 8.32 0.78
CA TYR A 169 8.02 9.65 1.28
C TYR A 169 6.57 9.91 0.90
N LYS A 170 5.69 10.09 1.87
CA LYS A 170 4.25 10.27 1.66
C LYS A 170 3.78 11.55 2.36
N ALA A 171 3.30 12.51 1.59
CA ALA A 171 2.79 13.78 2.09
C ALA A 171 1.27 13.75 2.29
N ALA A 172 0.77 14.75 3.00
CA ALA A 172 -0.66 15.00 3.14
C ALA A 172 -1.32 15.39 1.80
N HIS A 173 -2.63 15.22 1.71
CA HIS A 173 -3.42 15.78 0.61
C HIS A 173 -3.38 17.30 0.64
N ALA A 174 -3.42 17.95 -0.53
CA ALA A 174 -3.31 19.41 -0.61
C ALA A 174 -4.51 20.15 0.05
N ASP A 175 -5.68 19.51 0.02
CA ASP A 175 -6.93 20.07 0.54
C ASP A 175 -7.24 19.65 1.98
N GLY A 176 -6.31 18.92 2.65
CA GLY A 176 -6.45 18.41 4.02
C GLY A 176 -5.83 19.33 5.06
N LEU A 177 -6.00 18.95 6.34
CA LEU A 177 -5.37 19.65 7.48
C LEU A 177 -3.87 19.34 7.63
N GLY A 178 -3.33 18.45 6.83
CA GLY A 178 -1.91 18.09 6.82
C GLY A 178 -1.50 17.06 7.89
N PHE A 179 -2.45 16.45 8.60
CA PHE A 179 -2.16 15.52 9.69
C PHE A 179 -1.97 14.06 9.27
N GLU A 180 -2.21 13.70 8.00
CA GLU A 180 -2.12 12.31 7.53
C GLU A 180 -0.72 11.68 7.73
N PRO A 181 0.41 12.40 7.47
CA PRO A 181 1.74 11.85 7.79
C PRO A 181 1.93 11.58 9.27
N VAL A 182 1.40 12.48 10.12
CA VAL A 182 1.47 12.31 11.58
C VAL A 182 0.61 11.14 12.04
N SER A 183 -0.58 10.96 11.46
CA SER A 183 -1.45 9.82 11.78
C SER A 183 -0.75 8.50 11.51
N GLU A 184 -0.03 8.38 10.39
CA GLU A 184 0.75 7.20 10.05
C GLU A 184 1.87 6.91 11.05
N TYR A 185 2.62 7.95 11.46
CA TYR A 185 3.65 7.86 12.49
C TYR A 185 3.08 7.46 13.85
N LEU A 186 2.01 8.12 14.31
CA LEU A 186 1.36 7.82 15.59
C LEU A 186 0.74 6.42 15.60
N ALA A 187 0.10 5.99 14.51
CA ALA A 187 -0.46 4.64 14.39
C ALA A 187 0.63 3.56 14.51
N SER A 188 1.84 3.80 13.94
CA SER A 188 2.95 2.86 14.08
C SER A 188 3.43 2.73 15.53
N GLN A 189 3.36 3.79 16.36
CA GLN A 189 3.66 3.71 17.78
C GLN A 189 2.64 2.84 18.54
N VAL A 190 1.35 2.94 18.21
CA VAL A 190 0.31 2.08 18.80
C VAL A 190 0.55 0.62 18.41
N ALA A 191 0.86 0.34 17.15
CA ALA A 191 1.20 -1.01 16.69
C ALA A 191 2.43 -1.58 17.42
N ALA A 192 3.48 -0.76 17.61
CA ALA A 192 4.66 -1.13 18.37
C ALA A 192 4.31 -1.46 19.84
N ALA A 193 3.51 -0.61 20.50
CA ALA A 193 3.10 -0.82 21.88
C ALA A 193 2.26 -2.10 22.04
N MET A 194 1.39 -2.43 21.08
CA MET A 194 0.66 -3.70 21.03
C MET A 194 1.57 -4.91 20.74
N GLY A 195 2.80 -4.69 20.27
CA GLY A 195 3.71 -5.75 19.83
C GLY A 195 3.32 -6.40 18.50
N LEU A 196 2.70 -5.64 17.60
CA LEU A 196 2.27 -6.11 16.28
C LEU A 196 3.40 -6.00 15.26
N PRO A 197 3.57 -6.98 14.35
CA PRO A 197 4.39 -6.79 13.17
C PRO A 197 3.82 -5.67 12.30
N HIS A 198 4.56 -4.59 12.14
CA HIS A 198 4.14 -3.40 11.42
C HIS A 198 5.32 -2.73 10.70
N VAL A 199 5.01 -1.91 9.71
CA VAL A 199 5.98 -1.01 9.10
C VAL A 199 6.21 0.17 10.05
N ALA A 200 7.47 0.38 10.43
CA ALA A 200 7.83 1.52 11.25
C ALA A 200 7.85 2.80 10.40
N TYR A 201 7.18 3.83 10.89
CA TYR A 201 7.16 5.15 10.25
C TYR A 201 7.94 6.17 11.06
N ASP A 202 8.56 7.12 10.36
CA ASP A 202 9.16 8.32 10.92
C ASP A 202 8.59 9.55 10.21
N LEU A 203 8.89 10.75 10.70
CA LEU A 203 8.54 12.01 10.09
C LEU A 203 9.78 12.69 9.51
N ASP A 204 9.62 13.33 8.36
CA ASP A 204 10.66 14.11 7.70
C ASP A 204 10.04 15.33 7.00
N VAL A 205 10.89 16.24 6.56
CA VAL A 205 10.51 17.36 5.69
C VAL A 205 11.29 17.26 4.38
N TRP A 206 10.57 17.06 3.29
CA TRP A 206 11.18 17.02 1.96
C TRP A 206 10.44 17.96 1.01
N GLN A 207 11.18 18.73 0.21
CA GLN A 207 10.61 19.74 -0.68
C GLN A 207 9.65 20.69 0.08
N GLU A 208 10.07 21.15 1.27
CA GLU A 208 9.31 22.06 2.15
C GLU A 208 7.99 21.49 2.70
N ARG A 209 7.70 20.20 2.49
CA ARG A 209 6.46 19.54 2.92
C ARG A 209 6.74 18.47 3.96
N LEU A 210 5.91 18.45 5.01
CA LEU A 210 5.88 17.35 5.97
C LEU A 210 5.51 16.04 5.29
N CYS A 211 6.18 14.96 5.63
CA CYS A 211 5.87 13.62 5.18
C CYS A 211 6.08 12.57 6.26
N SER A 212 5.36 11.47 6.15
CA SER A 212 5.75 10.20 6.74
C SER A 212 6.79 9.51 5.86
N THR A 213 7.73 8.81 6.49
CA THR A 213 8.74 8.02 5.79
C THR A 213 8.76 6.60 6.33
N CYS A 214 8.93 5.62 5.44
CA CYS A 214 9.14 4.23 5.84
C CYS A 214 10.04 3.49 4.85
N VAL A 215 10.78 2.52 5.35
CA VAL A 215 11.60 1.64 4.52
C VAL A 215 10.68 0.61 3.83
N LEU A 216 11.03 0.22 2.61
CA LEU A 216 10.37 -0.86 1.89
C LEU A 216 10.39 -2.14 2.71
N MET A 217 9.24 -2.80 2.88
CA MET A 217 9.06 -3.95 3.77
C MET A 217 9.40 -5.31 3.14
N ASN A 218 9.64 -5.34 1.84
CA ASN A 218 9.99 -6.53 1.05
C ASN A 218 11.24 -6.26 0.20
N ASP A 219 11.69 -7.25 -0.53
CA ASP A 219 12.85 -7.17 -1.43
C ASP A 219 12.59 -7.91 -2.75
N ALA A 220 13.64 -8.11 -3.55
CA ALA A 220 13.50 -8.81 -4.83
C ALA A 220 13.12 -10.29 -4.67
N GLU A 221 13.50 -10.92 -3.55
CA GLU A 221 13.29 -12.35 -3.29
C GLU A 221 11.90 -12.64 -2.72
N ILE A 222 11.29 -11.62 -2.07
CA ILE A 222 10.02 -11.74 -1.36
C ILE A 222 9.03 -10.69 -1.90
N SER A 223 7.92 -11.15 -2.47
CA SER A 223 6.82 -10.29 -2.89
C SER A 223 5.88 -9.97 -1.74
N PHE A 224 5.38 -8.74 -1.70
CA PHE A 224 4.15 -8.40 -1.01
C PHE A 224 2.95 -8.61 -1.96
N VAL A 225 2.02 -9.47 -1.59
CA VAL A 225 0.80 -9.71 -2.35
C VAL A 225 -0.39 -9.17 -1.58
N PRO A 226 -1.01 -8.06 -2.04
CA PRO A 226 -2.23 -7.54 -1.45
C PRO A 226 -3.35 -8.58 -1.45
N PHE A 227 -4.18 -8.61 -0.40
CA PHE A 227 -5.31 -9.54 -0.32
C PHE A 227 -6.24 -9.44 -1.54
N ALA A 228 -6.46 -8.22 -2.04
CA ALA A 228 -7.22 -7.99 -3.27
C ALA A 228 -6.67 -8.73 -4.51
N HIS A 229 -5.39 -9.09 -4.52
CA HIS A 229 -4.74 -9.82 -5.62
C HIS A 229 -4.62 -11.33 -5.36
N MET A 230 -5.11 -11.81 -4.22
CA MET A 230 -5.21 -13.24 -3.91
C MET A 230 -6.57 -13.83 -4.31
N LEU A 231 -7.53 -12.97 -4.65
CA LEU A 231 -8.91 -13.31 -4.92
C LEU A 231 -9.25 -13.05 -6.40
N ASP A 232 -10.00 -13.95 -7.01
CA ASP A 232 -10.69 -13.66 -8.25
C ASP A 232 -11.82 -12.61 -8.01
N ARG A 233 -12.48 -12.18 -9.09
CA ARG A 233 -13.51 -11.15 -9.00
C ARG A 233 -14.69 -11.59 -8.13
N ASP A 234 -15.18 -12.81 -8.33
CA ASP A 234 -16.38 -13.30 -7.65
C ASP A 234 -16.12 -13.51 -6.16
N ALA A 235 -14.95 -14.05 -5.81
CA ALA A 235 -14.51 -14.19 -4.42
C ALA A 235 -14.35 -12.82 -3.75
N LYS A 236 -13.82 -11.81 -4.46
CA LYS A 236 -13.67 -10.46 -3.95
C LYS A 236 -15.01 -9.77 -3.69
N ASP A 237 -15.94 -9.85 -4.65
CA ASP A 237 -17.27 -9.23 -4.55
C ASP A 237 -18.13 -9.90 -3.45
N GLY A 238 -17.91 -11.19 -3.17
CA GLY A 238 -18.58 -11.95 -2.12
C GLY A 238 -17.86 -11.96 -0.76
N MET A 239 -16.73 -11.25 -0.61
CA MET A 239 -15.94 -11.28 0.62
C MET A 239 -16.65 -10.56 1.76
N ASN A 240 -16.69 -11.21 2.91
CA ASN A 240 -17.18 -10.67 4.18
C ASN A 240 -16.23 -11.05 5.32
N LEU A 241 -16.51 -10.57 6.54
CA LEU A 241 -15.64 -10.81 7.69
C LEU A 241 -15.42 -12.31 7.98
N GLU A 242 -16.48 -13.11 7.97
CA GLU A 242 -16.43 -14.55 8.26
C GLU A 242 -15.53 -15.28 7.25
N ARG A 243 -15.73 -15.03 5.96
CA ARG A 243 -14.92 -15.60 4.89
C ARG A 243 -13.46 -15.14 4.95
N ALA A 244 -13.21 -13.88 5.31
CA ALA A 244 -11.85 -13.38 5.45
C ALA A 244 -11.15 -14.03 6.66
N LEU A 245 -11.82 -14.19 7.80
CA LEU A 245 -11.28 -14.90 8.96
C LEU A 245 -10.93 -16.36 8.59
N ALA A 246 -11.86 -17.08 7.96
CA ALA A 246 -11.63 -18.45 7.51
C ALA A 246 -10.47 -18.56 6.53
N PHE A 247 -10.38 -17.63 5.56
CA PHE A 247 -9.29 -17.60 4.58
C PHE A 247 -7.91 -17.48 5.24
N PHE A 248 -7.75 -16.57 6.20
CA PHE A 248 -6.46 -16.41 6.89
C PHE A 248 -6.17 -17.54 7.88
N ASP A 249 -7.18 -18.17 8.48
CA ASP A 249 -7.02 -19.38 9.30
C ASP A 249 -6.54 -20.58 8.46
N GLU A 250 -7.01 -20.73 7.22
CA GLU A 250 -6.56 -21.77 6.29
C GLU A 250 -5.10 -21.55 5.84
N LEU A 251 -4.60 -20.30 5.81
CA LEU A 251 -3.20 -20.00 5.56
C LEU A 251 -2.27 -20.38 6.72
N GLY A 252 -2.83 -20.64 7.89
CA GLY A 252 -2.13 -21.07 9.10
C GLY A 252 -2.48 -20.22 10.33
N GLU A 253 -2.29 -20.80 11.51
CA GLU A 253 -2.65 -20.19 12.80
C GLU A 253 -2.04 -18.78 12.97
N GLU A 254 -0.76 -18.61 12.65
CA GLU A 254 -0.10 -17.33 12.76
C GLU A 254 -0.73 -16.27 11.84
N ALA A 255 -1.07 -16.61 10.59
CA ALA A 255 -1.71 -15.70 9.65
C ALA A 255 -3.09 -15.28 10.14
N GLY A 256 -3.89 -16.22 10.64
CA GLY A 256 -5.20 -15.96 11.24
C GLY A 256 -5.12 -15.06 12.46
N GLN A 257 -4.16 -15.28 13.36
CA GLN A 257 -3.95 -14.45 14.54
C GLN A 257 -3.49 -13.03 14.18
N ARG A 258 -2.58 -12.88 13.22
CA ARG A 258 -2.12 -11.57 12.74
C ARG A 258 -3.25 -10.77 12.08
N PHE A 259 -4.10 -11.43 11.29
CA PHE A 259 -5.27 -10.80 10.69
C PHE A 259 -6.26 -10.31 11.76
N ARG A 260 -6.58 -11.12 12.78
CA ARG A 260 -7.41 -10.71 13.92
C ARG A 260 -6.80 -9.53 14.66
N SER A 261 -5.51 -9.57 14.92
CA SER A 261 -4.80 -8.48 15.59
C SER A 261 -4.86 -7.17 14.79
N MET A 262 -4.80 -7.23 13.46
CA MET A 262 -4.99 -6.06 12.59
C MET A 262 -6.41 -5.47 12.73
N LEU A 263 -7.46 -6.29 12.75
CA LEU A 263 -8.84 -5.82 12.92
C LEU A 263 -9.05 -5.15 14.28
N VAL A 264 -8.45 -5.69 15.34
CA VAL A 264 -8.48 -5.08 16.68
C VAL A 264 -7.70 -3.77 16.72
N PHE A 265 -6.54 -3.73 16.11
CA PHE A 265 -5.72 -2.53 15.97
C PHE A 265 -6.47 -1.42 15.22
N ASP A 266 -7.10 -1.73 14.08
CA ASP A 266 -7.87 -0.75 13.29
C ASP A 266 -9.01 -0.11 14.11
N ALA A 267 -9.66 -0.87 14.98
CA ALA A 267 -10.65 -0.32 15.89
C ALA A 267 -10.02 0.63 16.92
N VAL A 268 -8.89 0.24 17.53
CA VAL A 268 -8.19 1.07 18.53
C VAL A 268 -7.79 2.43 17.97
N ILE A 269 -7.24 2.45 16.74
CA ILE A 269 -6.78 3.67 16.06
C ILE A 269 -7.87 4.35 15.22
N MET A 270 -9.08 3.83 15.22
CA MET A 270 -10.22 4.35 14.42
C MET A 270 -9.86 4.49 12.93
N ASN A 271 -9.28 3.44 12.35
CA ASN A 271 -8.88 3.43 10.93
C ASN A 271 -10.08 3.12 10.01
N PRO A 272 -10.54 4.07 9.16
CA PRO A 272 -11.68 3.85 8.27
C PRO A 272 -11.27 3.23 6.91
N ASP A 273 -9.97 3.10 6.63
CA ASP A 273 -9.45 2.85 5.27
C ASP A 273 -8.72 1.51 5.12
N ARG A 274 -9.02 0.51 5.96
CA ARG A 274 -8.47 -0.84 5.81
C ARG A 274 -9.11 -1.59 4.67
N HIS A 275 -8.87 -1.19 3.43
CA HIS A 275 -9.32 -1.95 2.25
C HIS A 275 -8.35 -3.10 1.91
N MET A 276 -8.79 -4.05 1.07
CA MET A 276 -8.05 -5.28 0.72
C MET A 276 -6.70 -5.04 0.01
N GLY A 277 -6.37 -3.81 -0.34
CA GLY A 277 -5.06 -3.41 -0.87
C GLY A 277 -4.04 -3.07 0.22
N ASN A 278 -4.50 -2.76 1.46
CA ASN A 278 -3.69 -2.28 2.57
C ASN A 278 -3.30 -3.38 3.58
N TYR A 279 -3.46 -4.64 3.21
CA TYR A 279 -2.96 -5.82 3.91
C TYR A 279 -2.85 -7.00 2.95
N GLY A 280 -2.10 -8.02 3.32
CA GLY A 280 -1.88 -9.18 2.48
C GLY A 280 -0.81 -10.11 3.05
N VAL A 281 -0.11 -10.79 2.17
CA VAL A 281 0.88 -11.80 2.55
C VAL A 281 2.23 -11.54 1.90
N PHE A 282 3.27 -12.08 2.51
CA PHE A 282 4.54 -12.28 1.83
C PHE A 282 4.58 -13.59 1.06
N ARG A 283 5.24 -13.59 -0.09
CA ARG A 283 5.39 -14.73 -0.97
C ARG A 283 6.82 -14.84 -1.47
N ASP A 284 7.37 -16.02 -1.38
CA ASP A 284 8.70 -16.35 -1.92
C ASP A 284 8.65 -16.39 -3.46
N ASN A 285 9.53 -15.63 -4.11
CA ASN A 285 9.54 -15.48 -5.56
C ASN A 285 10.16 -16.66 -6.31
N HIS A 286 10.94 -17.52 -5.63
CA HIS A 286 11.55 -18.71 -6.26
C HIS A 286 10.64 -19.93 -6.20
N THR A 287 9.88 -20.06 -5.13
CA THR A 287 9.03 -21.24 -4.91
C THR A 287 7.55 -20.99 -5.13
N GLY A 288 7.14 -19.72 -5.13
CA GLY A 288 5.73 -19.31 -5.18
C GLY A 288 4.95 -19.58 -3.88
N ARG A 289 5.64 -19.99 -2.78
CA ARG A 289 5.01 -20.29 -1.50
C ARG A 289 4.65 -19.03 -0.73
N VAL A 290 3.45 -18.98 -0.15
CA VAL A 290 3.06 -17.96 0.83
C VAL A 290 3.86 -18.17 2.11
N LEU A 291 4.50 -17.12 2.60
CA LEU A 291 5.36 -17.13 3.79
C LEU A 291 4.60 -16.74 5.06
N GLY A 292 3.51 -15.99 4.95
CA GLY A 292 2.68 -15.55 6.06
C GLY A 292 2.11 -14.16 5.84
N PHE A 293 1.35 -13.67 6.83
CA PHE A 293 0.73 -12.35 6.82
C PHE A 293 1.80 -11.25 6.88
N ALA A 294 1.72 -10.26 5.99
CA ALA A 294 2.66 -9.14 5.93
C ALA A 294 2.48 -8.18 7.13
N PRO A 295 3.50 -7.37 7.48
CA PRO A 295 3.38 -6.34 8.49
C PRO A 295 2.25 -5.35 8.19
N ILE A 296 1.62 -4.78 9.23
CA ILE A 296 0.59 -3.74 9.10
C ILE A 296 1.21 -2.46 8.56
N PHE A 297 0.57 -1.83 7.57
CA PHE A 297 1.02 -0.58 6.96
C PHE A 297 -0.17 0.25 6.48
N ASP A 298 0.08 1.47 6.00
CA ASP A 298 -0.90 2.42 5.42
C ASP A 298 -2.04 2.77 6.39
N ASN A 299 -1.70 3.55 7.42
CA ASN A 299 -2.62 3.99 8.47
C ASN A 299 -2.83 5.52 8.47
N ASN A 300 -2.59 6.19 7.36
CA ASN A 300 -2.59 7.64 7.27
C ASN A 300 -3.97 8.29 7.49
N LEU A 301 -5.06 7.55 7.36
CA LEU A 301 -6.42 8.00 7.64
C LEU A 301 -6.92 7.61 9.06
N ALA A 302 -6.09 6.91 9.84
CA ALA A 302 -6.37 6.62 11.24
C ALA A 302 -6.23 7.87 12.13
N LEU A 303 -6.71 7.80 13.37
CA LEU A 303 -6.56 8.86 14.36
C LEU A 303 -7.12 10.22 13.91
N LEU A 304 -8.12 10.19 13.01
CA LEU A 304 -8.97 11.32 12.63
C LEU A 304 -8.21 12.54 12.04
N PRO A 305 -7.31 12.39 11.04
CA PRO A 305 -6.52 13.50 10.50
C PRO A 305 -7.36 14.59 9.83
N GLN A 306 -8.59 14.28 9.44
CA GLN A 306 -9.51 15.19 8.74
C GLN A 306 -10.27 16.14 9.65
N TYR A 307 -10.14 16.01 10.97
CA TYR A 307 -10.87 16.86 11.95
C TYR A 307 -9.91 17.83 12.65
N ASP A 308 -10.40 19.03 12.95
CA ASP A 308 -9.69 20.01 13.76
C ASP A 308 -9.47 19.53 15.20
N THR A 309 -8.48 20.09 15.86
CA THR A 309 -8.13 19.72 17.23
C THR A 309 -9.27 19.98 18.22
N GLU A 310 -9.99 21.06 18.02
CA GLU A 310 -11.12 21.49 18.85
C GLU A 310 -12.30 20.52 18.77
N ALA A 311 -12.43 19.81 17.65
CA ALA A 311 -13.47 18.78 17.47
C ALA A 311 -13.19 17.50 18.29
N LEU A 312 -11.96 17.25 18.72
CA LEU A 312 -11.56 16.01 19.39
C LEU A 312 -11.97 15.99 20.88
N THR A 313 -13.23 16.24 21.16
CA THR A 313 -13.79 16.09 22.51
C THR A 313 -13.94 14.61 22.90
N ALA A 314 -13.98 14.31 24.19
CA ALA A 314 -14.16 12.94 24.67
C ALA A 314 -15.46 12.28 24.17
N GLU A 315 -16.53 13.06 23.99
CA GLU A 315 -17.80 12.58 23.43
C GLU A 315 -17.63 12.24 21.95
N PHE A 316 -17.09 13.15 21.16
CA PHE A 316 -16.82 12.94 19.73
C PHE A 316 -15.91 11.72 19.48
N LEU A 317 -14.84 11.56 20.26
CA LEU A 317 -13.92 10.43 20.13
C LEU A 317 -14.63 9.09 20.42
N ARG A 318 -15.53 9.02 21.42
CA ARG A 318 -16.33 7.82 21.68
C ARG A 318 -17.33 7.53 20.56
N GLU A 319 -17.96 8.55 19.99
CA GLU A 319 -18.85 8.39 18.83
C GLU A 319 -18.09 7.87 17.62
N ARG A 320 -16.90 8.43 17.32
CA ARG A 320 -16.05 7.96 16.21
C ARG A 320 -15.59 6.53 16.41
N PHE A 321 -15.16 6.15 17.61
CA PHE A 321 -14.80 4.77 17.92
C PHE A 321 -15.94 3.78 17.62
N ALA A 322 -17.15 4.11 18.01
CA ALA A 322 -18.31 3.27 17.76
C ALA A 322 -18.75 3.22 16.29
N ALA A 323 -18.53 4.31 15.55
CA ALA A 323 -19.07 4.51 14.20
C ALA A 323 -18.05 4.33 13.08
N THR A 324 -16.73 4.21 13.37
CA THR A 324 -15.70 4.05 12.33
C THR A 324 -16.00 2.83 11.46
N PRO A 325 -16.07 2.99 10.12
CA PRO A 325 -16.30 1.88 9.20
C PRO A 325 -15.20 0.82 9.35
N GLY A 326 -15.58 -0.44 9.27
CA GLY A 326 -14.61 -1.54 9.19
C GLY A 326 -14.40 -2.02 7.75
N ALA A 327 -13.42 -2.88 7.54
CA ALA A 327 -13.03 -3.40 6.23
C ALA A 327 -14.16 -4.21 5.53
N PHE A 328 -15.12 -4.77 6.26
CA PHE A 328 -16.10 -5.75 5.77
C PHE A 328 -17.57 -5.42 6.11
N GLY A 329 -17.94 -4.16 6.08
CA GLY A 329 -19.33 -3.72 6.30
C GLY A 329 -19.69 -3.37 7.76
N PRO A 330 -19.55 -4.26 8.77
CA PRO A 330 -19.69 -3.84 10.16
C PRO A 330 -18.66 -2.77 10.56
N THR A 331 -18.95 -2.02 11.64
CA THR A 331 -17.97 -1.05 12.15
C THR A 331 -16.68 -1.74 12.58
N ALA A 332 -15.57 -0.99 12.61
CA ALA A 332 -14.29 -1.50 13.08
C ALA A 332 -14.40 -2.08 14.50
N TYR A 333 -15.20 -1.43 15.37
CA TYR A 333 -15.52 -1.93 16.70
C TYR A 333 -16.18 -3.33 16.67
N GLN A 334 -17.21 -3.53 15.82
CA GLN A 334 -17.89 -4.82 15.70
C GLN A 334 -16.99 -5.90 15.14
N GLN A 335 -16.14 -5.56 14.16
CA GLN A 335 -15.15 -6.49 13.60
C GLN A 335 -14.10 -6.87 14.64
N ALA A 336 -13.59 -5.91 15.42
CA ALA A 336 -12.66 -6.17 16.50
C ALA A 336 -13.25 -7.10 17.56
N ARG A 337 -14.52 -6.89 17.95
CA ARG A 337 -15.23 -7.77 18.89
C ARG A 337 -15.35 -9.22 18.37
N ALA A 338 -15.61 -9.38 17.07
CA ALA A 338 -15.67 -10.70 16.45
C ALA A 338 -14.29 -11.38 16.32
N ALA A 339 -13.22 -10.57 16.24
CA ALA A 339 -11.85 -11.03 16.10
C ALA A 339 -11.11 -11.22 17.45
N LEU A 340 -11.74 -10.81 18.56
CA LEU A 340 -11.10 -10.79 19.87
C LEU A 340 -10.88 -12.21 20.41
N GLY A 341 -9.66 -12.51 20.76
CA GLY A 341 -9.24 -13.74 21.43
C GLY A 341 -8.17 -13.45 22.50
N PRO A 342 -7.64 -14.48 23.18
CA PRO A 342 -6.65 -14.31 24.26
C PRO A 342 -5.43 -13.47 23.84
N GLN A 343 -4.89 -13.73 22.66
CA GLN A 343 -3.75 -12.98 22.13
C GLN A 343 -4.05 -11.51 21.92
N GLN A 344 -5.23 -11.18 21.39
CA GLN A 344 -5.64 -9.80 21.14
C GLN A 344 -5.95 -9.07 22.47
N GLN A 345 -6.47 -9.77 23.47
CA GLN A 345 -6.65 -9.21 24.81
C GLN A 345 -5.30 -8.83 25.44
N GLU A 346 -4.31 -9.71 25.41
CA GLU A 346 -2.96 -9.40 25.87
C GLU A 346 -2.35 -8.19 25.15
N GLN A 347 -2.55 -8.08 23.82
CA GLN A 347 -2.07 -6.94 23.02
C GLN A 347 -2.76 -5.62 23.45
N LEU A 348 -4.06 -5.65 23.73
CA LEU A 348 -4.80 -4.49 24.24
C LEU A 348 -4.35 -4.08 25.65
N GLU A 349 -4.06 -5.03 26.53
CA GLU A 349 -3.56 -4.77 27.89
C GLU A 349 -2.24 -3.99 27.88
N ARG A 350 -1.38 -4.19 26.87
CA ARG A 350 -0.14 -3.43 26.72
C ARG A 350 -0.36 -1.94 26.46
N LEU A 351 -1.56 -1.54 26.07
CA LEU A 351 -1.92 -0.12 25.91
C LEU A 351 -2.34 0.55 27.24
N HIS A 352 -2.37 -0.19 28.35
CA HIS A 352 -2.57 0.42 29.66
C HIS A 352 -1.44 1.40 29.98
N GLY A 353 -1.81 2.68 30.17
CA GLY A 353 -0.82 3.75 30.41
C GLY A 353 -0.10 4.24 29.15
N PHE A 354 -0.48 3.80 27.96
CA PHE A 354 0.13 4.24 26.70
C PHE A 354 0.13 5.76 26.56
N ALA A 355 1.24 6.31 26.09
CA ALA A 355 1.39 7.70 25.68
C ALA A 355 2.23 7.76 24.41
N PHE A 356 1.92 8.68 23.52
CA PHE A 356 2.72 8.91 22.32
C PHE A 356 4.06 9.55 22.67
N ASP A 357 5.11 9.13 21.97
CA ASP A 357 6.39 9.83 21.88
C ASP A 357 6.28 10.97 20.87
N ASP A 358 6.64 12.18 21.27
CA ASP A 358 6.59 13.39 20.45
C ASP A 358 7.94 13.81 19.82
N ALA A 359 8.99 13.03 20.00
CA ALA A 359 10.36 13.40 19.58
C ALA A 359 10.46 13.74 18.08
N ALA A 360 9.84 12.93 17.20
CA ALA A 360 9.83 13.22 15.77
C ALA A 360 8.96 14.46 15.44
N LEU A 361 7.84 14.65 16.13
CA LEU A 361 7.01 15.86 15.99
C LEU A 361 7.77 17.12 16.35
N MET A 362 8.53 17.09 17.45
CA MET A 362 9.38 18.20 17.87
C MET A 362 10.49 18.48 16.85
N ARG A 363 11.09 17.42 16.30
CA ARG A 363 12.16 17.53 15.29
C ARG A 363 11.70 18.24 14.03
N VAL A 364 10.49 17.93 13.51
CA VAL A 364 9.97 18.51 12.26
C VAL A 364 9.20 19.84 12.47
N SER A 365 8.91 20.19 13.71
CA SER A 365 8.17 21.41 14.05
C SER A 365 8.90 22.66 13.54
N GLY A 366 8.18 23.53 12.84
CA GLY A 366 8.72 24.75 12.25
C GLY A 366 9.57 24.56 11.00
N GLN A 367 9.81 23.33 10.52
CA GLN A 367 10.62 23.07 9.32
C GLN A 367 9.77 23.04 8.03
N ALA A 368 8.50 22.67 8.09
CA ALA A 368 7.58 22.61 6.95
C ALA A 368 6.53 23.71 7.10
N ASP A 369 6.56 24.75 6.26
CA ASP A 369 5.54 25.82 6.13
C ASP A 369 4.88 26.27 7.46
N GLY A 370 5.66 26.33 8.55
CA GLY A 370 5.16 26.66 9.89
C GLY A 370 4.40 25.54 10.58
N PHE A 371 4.49 24.29 10.12
CA PHE A 371 3.83 23.14 10.73
C PHE A 371 4.20 23.03 12.22
N ALA A 372 3.16 22.92 13.06
CA ALA A 372 3.27 22.58 14.46
C ALA A 372 2.12 21.65 14.83
N PHE A 373 2.41 20.48 15.39
CA PHE A 373 1.36 19.56 15.81
C PHE A 373 0.84 19.98 17.20
N PRO A 374 -0.49 20.20 17.36
CA PRO A 374 -1.03 20.67 18.64
C PRO A 374 -0.85 19.63 19.75
N LYS A 375 -0.21 20.01 20.87
CA LYS A 375 -0.02 19.13 22.03
C LYS A 375 -1.34 18.62 22.59
N GLN A 376 -2.38 19.45 22.59
CA GLN A 376 -3.71 19.05 23.04
C GLN A 376 -4.27 17.91 22.18
N ARG A 377 -4.04 17.94 20.86
CA ARG A 377 -4.43 16.86 19.95
C ARG A 377 -3.73 15.56 20.30
N LEU A 378 -2.41 15.60 20.55
CA LEU A 378 -1.62 14.43 20.91
C LEU A 378 -2.14 13.77 22.19
N LEU A 379 -2.45 14.59 23.20
CA LEU A 379 -3.00 14.11 24.47
C LEU A 379 -4.39 13.50 24.31
N ALA A 380 -5.29 14.13 23.55
CA ALA A 380 -6.63 13.63 23.27
C ALA A 380 -6.61 12.29 22.54
N LEU A 381 -5.75 12.16 21.50
CA LEU A 381 -5.60 10.90 20.77
C LEU A 381 -4.98 9.80 21.63
N GLY A 382 -3.98 10.11 22.47
CA GLY A 382 -3.41 9.14 23.41
C GLY A 382 -4.43 8.64 24.44
N GLN A 383 -5.30 9.52 24.92
CA GLN A 383 -6.41 9.14 25.77
C GLN A 383 -7.40 8.24 25.02
N ALA A 384 -7.78 8.60 23.79
CA ALA A 384 -8.69 7.79 22.96
C ALA A 384 -8.16 6.37 22.76
N VAL A 385 -6.88 6.20 22.43
CA VAL A 385 -6.24 4.87 22.27
C VAL A 385 -6.42 4.02 23.53
N ARG A 386 -6.16 4.59 24.73
CA ARG A 386 -6.35 3.86 26.01
C ARG A 386 -7.81 3.53 26.27
N GLU A 387 -8.74 4.48 26.05
CA GLU A 387 -10.17 4.28 26.25
C GLU A 387 -10.76 3.26 25.29
N ASN A 388 -10.36 3.28 24.01
CA ASN A 388 -10.77 2.32 22.99
C ASN A 388 -10.31 0.91 23.34
N ALA A 389 -9.04 0.76 23.75
CA ALA A 389 -8.50 -0.52 24.20
C ALA A 389 -9.26 -1.06 25.44
N ALA A 390 -9.48 -0.21 26.43
CA ALA A 390 -10.24 -0.57 27.64
C ALA A 390 -11.71 -0.92 27.33
N ALA A 391 -12.32 -0.28 26.33
CA ALA A 391 -13.70 -0.58 25.91
C ALA A 391 -13.79 -1.95 25.19
N LEU A 392 -12.78 -2.33 24.42
CA LEU A 392 -12.71 -3.66 23.79
C LEU A 392 -12.48 -4.79 24.81
N LEU A 393 -11.77 -4.51 25.91
CA LEU A 393 -11.52 -5.49 26.98
C LEU A 393 -12.74 -5.72 27.89
N LYS A 394 -13.71 -4.78 27.93
CA LYS A 394 -14.97 -4.96 28.66
C LYS A 394 -15.89 -5.90 27.87
N VAL A 395 -15.89 -7.16 28.23
CA VAL A 395 -16.76 -8.21 27.65
C VAL A 395 -18.05 -8.33 28.46
#